data_280d9d6f4bfa75b86c4efabaa0541d50
#
_entry.id   280d9d6f4bfa75b86c4efabaa0541d50
#
_cell.length_a   1.000
_cell.length_b   1.000
_cell.length_c   1.000
_cell.angle_alpha   90.00
_cell.angle_beta   90.00
_cell.angle_gamma   90.00
#
_symmetry.space_group_name_H-M   'P 1'
#
loop_
_entity.id
_entity.type
_entity.pdbx_description
1 polymer ?
#
loop_
_entity_poly.entity_id
_entity_poly.type
_entity_poly.pdbx_seq_one_letter_code
_entity_poly.pdbx_strand_id
1 'polypeptide(L)'
;MQLTQYRAWTLACLMSLSATAWAATAELTHTARNASVELGNKVWFLGKVDGKGVYMNFAVNGIPGGNATFGTINSQNGEYVAPKVMPANPVITFSGKTTTTPALSASTTLTLRAPGMVSTPSPTPTPSPTPTPTPTPTPTPTPAPGPIGQQPPADAATVAAARLLAQASFGPTAADIAAVKTAGAQAWLQQQFQMPATPLPVTTDMNVLRKGWYMNMATAPDQLRQRMIFALSQIFVVSSDKNNYANEMTPWLATLEKHAFGNYYSLLREMTLNPSMGKYLDLGNSILPAPNENYAREVMQLFTIGPVMLNQDGSVQLDRNGEPLASYDQATIAAMSRALSGWTYTGTNATGTNWENFTGPLQPRDRLHDKGAKTIVGGITLPAGQTTVQDYDAVMNALFNHPNLPPFVATRLIRAFVMSNPSPAYIQRVADVFANGPAGRGDLKATLSAVLMDPEAQAATNQSGKLKDPMLHSLSLFRALNATVVDPNNAFWDYFLLGQKLLSAPSVFNFYSPMTPLPGNPGMFGPEFQLFSPAQSVARANFLYNFISGQYSGM
;
A
#
# COMPACT_ATOMS: atom_id res chain seq x y z
N MET A 1 -36.08 -50.42 -22.35
CA MET A 1 -34.85 -50.60 -23.17
C MET A 1 -34.53 -49.32 -23.94
N GLN A 2 -34.62 -48.13 -23.31
CA GLN A 2 -34.33 -46.81 -23.93
C GLN A 2 -33.66 -45.80 -22.96
N LEU A 3 -33.13 -46.23 -21.85
CA LEU A 3 -32.47 -45.35 -20.86
C LEU A 3 -30.95 -45.56 -20.76
N THR A 4 -30.37 -46.47 -21.54
CA THR A 4 -28.95 -46.81 -21.47
C THR A 4 -28.11 -46.20 -22.63
N GLN A 5 -28.73 -45.59 -23.62
CA GLN A 5 -28.00 -44.96 -24.74
C GLN A 5 -27.73 -43.46 -24.52
N TYR A 6 -28.41 -42.79 -23.60
CA TYR A 6 -28.15 -41.36 -23.32
C TYR A 6 -26.99 -41.09 -22.36
N ARG A 7 -26.48 -42.11 -21.66
CA ARG A 7 -25.29 -41.96 -20.79
C ARG A 7 -23.95 -42.16 -21.49
N ALA A 8 -23.93 -42.73 -22.68
CA ALA A 8 -22.69 -42.96 -23.45
C ALA A 8 -22.27 -41.76 -24.30
N TRP A 9 -23.18 -40.84 -24.64
CA TRP A 9 -22.88 -39.65 -25.46
C TRP A 9 -22.48 -38.43 -24.62
N THR A 10 -22.86 -38.35 -23.34
CA THR A 10 -22.43 -37.30 -22.42
C THR A 10 -21.03 -37.53 -21.87
N LEU A 11 -20.50 -38.77 -21.91
CA LEU A 11 -19.11 -39.03 -21.49
C LEU A 11 -18.10 -38.88 -22.63
N ALA A 12 -18.51 -38.94 -23.89
CA ALA A 12 -17.61 -38.78 -25.04
C ALA A 12 -17.39 -37.34 -25.47
N CYS A 13 -18.28 -36.39 -25.09
CA CYS A 13 -18.08 -34.97 -25.32
C CYS A 13 -17.27 -34.24 -24.20
N LEU A 14 -16.99 -34.92 -23.09
CA LEU A 14 -16.20 -34.37 -21.99
C LEU A 14 -14.70 -34.75 -22.02
N MET A 15 -14.27 -35.49 -23.03
CA MET A 15 -12.85 -35.90 -23.20
C MET A 15 -12.11 -35.24 -24.36
N SER A 16 -12.63 -34.15 -24.95
CA SER A 16 -11.91 -33.37 -25.96
C SER A 16 -11.70 -31.90 -25.57
N LEU A 17 -11.78 -31.57 -24.28
CA LEU A 17 -11.13 -30.38 -23.75
C LEU A 17 -9.67 -30.76 -23.50
N SER A 18 -8.84 -30.56 -24.55
CA SER A 18 -7.40 -30.48 -24.39
C SER A 18 -7.12 -29.46 -23.28
N ALA A 19 -6.79 -29.97 -22.08
CA ALA A 19 -6.12 -29.19 -21.09
C ALA A 19 -4.83 -28.67 -21.73
N THR A 20 -4.82 -27.45 -22.21
CA THR A 20 -3.58 -26.70 -22.41
C THR A 20 -2.99 -26.59 -21.02
N ALA A 21 -2.14 -27.54 -20.67
CA ALA A 21 -1.29 -27.43 -19.52
C ALA A 21 -0.50 -26.12 -19.71
N TRP A 22 -0.77 -25.14 -18.90
CA TRP A 22 0.06 -23.95 -18.82
C TRP A 22 1.45 -24.45 -18.46
N ALA A 23 2.41 -24.23 -19.36
CA ALA A 23 3.78 -24.59 -19.08
C ALA A 23 4.23 -23.78 -17.87
N ALA A 24 4.62 -24.49 -16.81
CA ALA A 24 5.14 -23.86 -15.60
C ALA A 24 6.34 -22.98 -15.95
N THR A 25 6.36 -21.74 -15.47
CA THR A 25 7.42 -20.78 -15.74
C THR A 25 8.35 -20.65 -14.55
N ALA A 26 9.66 -20.75 -14.82
CA ALA A 26 10.69 -20.51 -13.83
C ALA A 26 11.18 -19.07 -13.90
N GLU A 27 11.39 -18.46 -12.73
CA GLU A 27 11.93 -17.13 -12.57
C GLU A 27 13.13 -17.14 -11.62
N LEU A 28 14.10 -16.26 -11.85
CA LEU A 28 15.24 -16.04 -10.98
C LEU A 28 15.29 -14.57 -10.59
N THR A 29 15.08 -14.29 -9.30
CA THR A 29 15.08 -12.94 -8.73
C THR A 29 16.27 -12.75 -7.78
N HIS A 30 16.66 -11.51 -7.49
CA HIS A 30 17.77 -11.19 -6.59
C HIS A 30 17.48 -9.93 -5.74
N THR A 31 18.22 -9.78 -4.62
CA THR A 31 18.08 -8.65 -3.69
C THR A 31 18.92 -7.42 -4.04
N ALA A 32 19.71 -7.47 -5.11
CA ALA A 32 20.54 -6.35 -5.55
C ALA A 32 19.70 -5.15 -6.00
N ARG A 33 20.05 -3.95 -5.53
CA ARG A 33 19.45 -2.71 -6.00
C ARG A 33 19.99 -2.35 -7.39
N ASN A 34 19.11 -1.87 -8.28
CA ASN A 34 19.47 -1.48 -9.66
C ASN A 34 20.26 -2.56 -10.43
N ALA A 35 19.96 -3.85 -10.19
CA ALA A 35 20.65 -4.98 -10.79
C ALA A 35 22.18 -4.86 -10.74
N SER A 36 22.73 -4.36 -9.63
CA SER A 36 24.18 -4.18 -9.46
C SER A 36 24.65 -4.52 -8.05
N VAL A 37 25.90 -4.97 -7.93
CA VAL A 37 26.56 -5.31 -6.66
C VAL A 37 28.00 -4.84 -6.66
N GLU A 38 28.48 -4.33 -5.52
CA GLU A 38 29.89 -3.96 -5.36
C GLU A 38 30.79 -5.19 -5.16
N LEU A 39 32.04 -5.06 -5.59
CA LEU A 39 33.04 -6.09 -5.39
C LEU A 39 33.16 -6.48 -3.91
N GLY A 40 33.19 -7.76 -3.64
CA GLY A 40 33.25 -8.34 -2.30
C GLY A 40 31.94 -8.38 -1.53
N ASN A 41 30.87 -7.71 -2.00
CA ASN A 41 29.58 -7.70 -1.34
C ASN A 41 28.72 -8.92 -1.68
N LYS A 42 27.67 -9.12 -0.92
CA LYS A 42 26.76 -10.27 -1.01
C LYS A 42 25.40 -9.86 -1.59
N VAL A 43 24.81 -10.77 -2.35
CA VAL A 43 23.45 -10.68 -2.91
C VAL A 43 22.79 -12.05 -2.82
N TRP A 44 21.50 -12.09 -2.55
CA TRP A 44 20.75 -13.37 -2.50
C TRP A 44 19.90 -13.53 -3.76
N PHE A 45 19.94 -14.74 -4.32
CA PHE A 45 19.11 -15.18 -5.41
C PHE A 45 18.01 -16.11 -4.92
N LEU A 46 16.82 -15.94 -5.47
CA LEU A 46 15.65 -16.78 -5.18
C LEU A 46 15.05 -17.29 -6.49
N GLY A 47 15.01 -18.63 -6.61
CA GLY A 47 14.29 -19.31 -7.67
C GLY A 47 12.80 -19.37 -7.37
N LYS A 48 11.96 -19.14 -8.38
CA LYS A 48 10.52 -19.31 -8.28
C LYS A 48 9.99 -20.11 -9.46
N VAL A 49 8.94 -20.88 -9.24
CA VAL A 49 8.13 -21.52 -10.28
C VAL A 49 6.67 -21.15 -10.01
N ASP A 50 6.03 -20.52 -10.98
CA ASP A 50 4.67 -19.99 -10.85
C ASP A 50 4.48 -19.13 -9.57
N GLY A 51 5.47 -18.27 -9.30
CA GLY A 51 5.50 -17.36 -8.18
C GLY A 51 5.85 -17.98 -6.81
N LYS A 52 5.99 -19.31 -6.71
CA LYS A 52 6.37 -20.00 -5.46
C LYS A 52 7.88 -20.23 -5.40
N GLY A 53 8.48 -19.96 -4.25
CA GLY A 53 9.91 -20.21 -4.01
C GLY A 53 10.25 -21.70 -4.19
N VAL A 54 11.33 -21.98 -4.94
CA VAL A 54 11.83 -23.34 -5.19
C VAL A 54 13.35 -23.37 -5.10
N TYR A 55 13.90 -24.52 -4.71
CA TYR A 55 15.34 -24.75 -4.78
C TYR A 55 15.78 -24.90 -6.24
N MET A 56 16.89 -24.21 -6.57
CA MET A 56 17.53 -24.29 -7.88
C MET A 56 19.02 -24.58 -7.75
N ASN A 57 19.57 -25.30 -8.68
CA ASN A 57 21.02 -25.39 -8.88
C ASN A 57 21.47 -24.15 -9.65
N PHE A 58 22.32 -23.34 -9.02
CA PHE A 58 22.77 -22.07 -9.60
C PHE A 58 24.11 -22.21 -10.31
N ALA A 59 24.25 -21.45 -11.41
CA ALA A 59 25.52 -21.25 -12.11
C ALA A 59 25.77 -19.75 -12.34
N VAL A 60 27.04 -19.36 -12.32
CA VAL A 60 27.53 -17.99 -12.57
C VAL A 60 28.35 -18.02 -13.87
N ASN A 61 27.93 -17.27 -14.89
CA ASN A 61 28.51 -17.32 -16.26
C ASN A 61 28.65 -18.77 -16.80
N GLY A 62 27.64 -19.61 -16.53
CA GLY A 62 27.62 -21.02 -16.94
C GLY A 62 28.44 -21.96 -16.06
N ILE A 63 29.15 -21.47 -15.02
CA ILE A 63 29.95 -22.27 -14.10
C ILE A 63 29.09 -22.64 -12.88
N PRO A 64 28.80 -23.93 -12.61
CA PRO A 64 28.06 -24.34 -11.43
C PRO A 64 28.72 -23.86 -10.15
N GLY A 65 27.96 -23.15 -9.29
CA GLY A 65 28.48 -22.56 -8.06
C GLY A 65 29.42 -21.34 -8.25
N GLY A 66 29.79 -20.98 -9.49
CA GLY A 66 30.71 -19.89 -9.78
C GLY A 66 32.17 -20.18 -9.51
N ASN A 67 33.03 -19.15 -9.48
CA ASN A 67 34.45 -19.23 -9.19
C ASN A 67 35.01 -17.90 -8.65
N ALA A 68 36.32 -17.86 -8.33
CA ALA A 68 36.97 -16.66 -7.79
C ALA A 68 36.97 -15.46 -8.75
N THR A 69 36.91 -15.69 -10.07
CA THR A 69 36.90 -14.62 -11.09
C THR A 69 35.55 -13.92 -11.22
N PHE A 70 34.45 -14.69 -11.16
CA PHE A 70 33.10 -14.17 -11.38
C PHE A 70 32.25 -14.13 -10.10
N GLY A 71 32.84 -14.51 -8.95
CA GLY A 71 32.13 -14.70 -7.68
C GLY A 71 31.55 -16.10 -7.53
N THR A 72 31.14 -16.44 -6.32
CA THR A 72 30.61 -17.75 -5.96
C THR A 72 29.18 -17.66 -5.47
N ILE A 73 28.36 -18.66 -5.80
CA ILE A 73 26.96 -18.75 -5.36
C ILE A 73 26.73 -20.08 -4.63
N ASN A 74 26.13 -20.00 -3.45
CA ASN A 74 25.75 -21.16 -2.68
C ASN A 74 24.40 -21.69 -3.17
N SER A 75 24.36 -22.94 -3.66
CA SER A 75 23.17 -23.57 -4.20
C SER A 75 22.09 -23.88 -3.15
N GLN A 76 22.43 -23.92 -1.85
CA GLN A 76 21.46 -24.23 -0.79
C GLN A 76 20.66 -23.01 -0.33
N ASN A 77 21.28 -21.83 -0.30
CA ASN A 77 20.63 -20.61 0.20
C ASN A 77 20.59 -19.45 -0.79
N GLY A 78 21.16 -19.63 -2.00
CA GLY A 78 21.18 -18.60 -3.04
C GLY A 78 22.11 -17.41 -2.75
N GLU A 79 22.99 -17.48 -1.74
CA GLU A 79 23.93 -16.42 -1.41
C GLU A 79 25.03 -16.35 -2.47
N TYR A 80 25.10 -15.22 -3.19
CA TYR A 80 26.20 -14.90 -4.09
C TYR A 80 27.15 -13.93 -3.43
N VAL A 81 28.44 -14.20 -3.53
CA VAL A 81 29.54 -13.33 -3.07
C VAL A 81 30.28 -12.82 -4.31
N ALA A 82 30.25 -11.52 -4.53
CA ALA A 82 30.94 -10.90 -5.66
C ALA A 82 32.47 -11.07 -5.57
N PRO A 83 33.21 -11.16 -6.70
CA PRO A 83 34.66 -11.30 -6.69
C PRO A 83 35.29 -10.03 -6.09
N LYS A 84 36.50 -10.18 -5.55
CA LYS A 84 37.28 -9.05 -5.00
C LYS A 84 37.95 -8.20 -6.08
N VAL A 85 38.12 -8.73 -7.29
CA VAL A 85 38.76 -8.08 -8.44
C VAL A 85 37.75 -8.01 -9.58
N MET A 86 37.69 -6.87 -10.24
CA MET A 86 36.79 -6.64 -11.37
C MET A 86 37.18 -7.55 -12.55
N PRO A 87 36.29 -8.41 -13.05
CA PRO A 87 36.54 -9.19 -14.26
C PRO A 87 36.51 -8.29 -15.50
N ALA A 88 37.07 -8.75 -16.61
CA ALA A 88 37.09 -8.01 -17.88
C ALA A 88 35.68 -7.62 -18.38
N ASN A 89 34.69 -8.46 -18.14
CA ASN A 89 33.28 -8.11 -18.33
C ASN A 89 32.61 -7.97 -16.96
N PRO A 90 32.14 -6.77 -16.57
CA PRO A 90 31.48 -6.54 -15.29
C PRO A 90 30.05 -7.07 -15.24
N VAL A 91 29.45 -7.45 -16.38
CA VAL A 91 28.10 -8.03 -16.42
C VAL A 91 28.19 -9.54 -16.21
N ILE A 92 27.62 -10.01 -15.12
CA ILE A 92 27.59 -11.42 -14.71
C ILE A 92 26.22 -12.01 -14.98
N THR A 93 26.16 -13.14 -15.67
CA THR A 93 24.92 -13.89 -15.93
C THR A 93 24.76 -14.99 -14.87
N PHE A 94 23.59 -15.03 -14.26
CA PHE A 94 23.18 -16.07 -13.34
C PHE A 94 22.13 -16.94 -14.00
N SER A 95 22.23 -18.24 -13.85
CA SER A 95 21.21 -19.20 -14.25
C SER A 95 20.86 -20.12 -13.10
N GLY A 96 19.58 -20.45 -12.97
CA GLY A 96 19.06 -21.40 -12.01
C GLY A 96 18.29 -22.50 -12.73
N LYS A 97 18.47 -23.76 -12.32
CA LYS A 97 17.74 -24.93 -12.85
C LYS A 97 17.09 -25.66 -11.68
N THR A 98 15.77 -25.92 -11.79
CA THR A 98 15.05 -26.68 -10.76
C THR A 98 15.52 -28.13 -10.71
N THR A 99 15.32 -28.76 -9.56
CA THR A 99 15.62 -30.19 -9.36
C THR A 99 14.44 -31.10 -9.70
N THR A 100 13.33 -30.53 -10.20
CA THR A 100 12.11 -31.25 -10.57
C THR A 100 12.21 -31.86 -11.98
N THR A 101 11.33 -32.82 -12.30
CA THR A 101 11.21 -33.40 -13.63
C THR A 101 9.82 -33.06 -14.20
N PRO A 102 9.70 -32.34 -15.35
CA PRO A 102 10.80 -31.77 -16.14
C PRO A 102 11.50 -30.60 -15.42
N ALA A 103 12.80 -30.45 -15.65
CA ALA A 103 13.57 -29.37 -15.08
C ALA A 103 13.31 -28.05 -15.80
N LEU A 104 12.99 -27.00 -15.05
CA LEU A 104 12.79 -25.64 -15.55
C LEU A 104 14.03 -24.80 -15.30
N SER A 105 14.33 -23.85 -16.19
CA SER A 105 15.49 -22.97 -16.09
C SER A 105 15.08 -21.51 -16.19
N ALA A 106 15.77 -20.66 -15.43
CA ALA A 106 15.64 -19.21 -15.48
C ALA A 106 17.01 -18.55 -15.43
N SER A 107 17.14 -17.34 -15.99
CA SER A 107 18.39 -16.57 -15.92
C SER A 107 18.13 -15.08 -15.66
N THR A 108 19.14 -14.43 -15.06
CA THR A 108 19.16 -12.98 -14.83
C THR A 108 20.59 -12.47 -14.87
N THR A 109 20.79 -11.15 -14.89
CA THR A 109 22.14 -10.55 -14.91
C THR A 109 22.30 -9.54 -13.79
N LEU A 110 23.54 -9.42 -13.29
CA LEU A 110 23.98 -8.35 -12.39
C LEU A 110 25.23 -7.68 -12.94
N THR A 111 25.36 -6.37 -12.69
CA THR A 111 26.58 -5.60 -13.01
C THR A 111 27.43 -5.46 -11.75
N LEU A 112 28.71 -5.84 -11.83
CA LEU A 112 29.68 -5.58 -10.78
C LEU A 112 30.13 -4.12 -10.79
N ARG A 113 30.30 -3.52 -9.61
CA ARG A 113 30.76 -2.15 -9.42
C ARG A 113 31.99 -2.10 -8.53
N ALA A 114 32.87 -1.10 -8.79
CA ALA A 114 33.91 -0.77 -7.83
C ALA A 114 33.29 -0.13 -6.57
N PRO A 115 33.89 -0.31 -5.39
CA PRO A 115 33.43 0.34 -4.16
C PRO A 115 33.36 1.87 -4.30
N GLY A 116 32.26 2.46 -3.85
CA GLY A 116 32.04 3.92 -3.86
C GLY A 116 31.52 4.54 -5.17
N MET A 117 31.24 3.75 -6.21
CA MET A 117 30.59 4.26 -7.43
C MET A 117 29.05 4.27 -7.29
N VAL A 118 28.44 5.44 -7.48
CA VAL A 118 26.98 5.58 -7.61
C VAL A 118 26.55 5.00 -8.96
N SER A 119 25.46 4.22 -8.98
CA SER A 119 24.92 3.65 -10.21
C SER A 119 24.35 4.75 -11.12
N THR A 120 25.02 5.05 -12.23
CA THR A 120 24.39 5.73 -13.35
C THR A 120 23.49 4.73 -14.08
N PRO A 121 22.27 5.10 -14.49
CA PRO A 121 21.44 4.22 -15.30
C PRO A 121 22.15 3.94 -16.63
N SER A 122 22.28 2.65 -16.97
CA SER A 122 22.83 2.21 -18.25
C SER A 122 21.92 2.72 -19.38
N PRO A 123 22.47 3.25 -20.48
CA PRO A 123 21.67 3.64 -21.63
C PRO A 123 20.96 2.42 -22.20
N THR A 124 19.68 2.57 -22.46
CA THR A 124 18.85 1.59 -23.14
C THR A 124 19.50 1.24 -24.50
N PRO A 125 19.69 -0.04 -24.85
CA PRO A 125 20.22 -0.39 -26.16
C PRO A 125 19.27 0.13 -27.24
N THR A 126 19.84 0.88 -28.18
CA THR A 126 19.15 1.32 -29.40
C THR A 126 18.67 0.10 -30.16
N PRO A 127 17.39 0.00 -30.51
CA PRO A 127 16.90 -1.15 -31.27
C PRO A 127 17.59 -1.20 -32.65
N SER A 128 18.11 -2.38 -32.97
CA SER A 128 18.62 -2.69 -34.29
C SER A 128 17.48 -2.56 -35.33
N PRO A 129 17.73 -2.04 -36.53
CA PRO A 129 16.67 -1.84 -37.51
C PRO A 129 16.01 -3.18 -37.87
N THR A 130 14.73 -3.26 -37.60
CA THR A 130 13.88 -4.36 -38.01
C THR A 130 13.79 -4.38 -39.53
N PRO A 131 13.91 -5.54 -40.21
CA PRO A 131 13.69 -5.63 -41.66
C PRO A 131 12.27 -5.17 -41.99
N THR A 132 12.16 -4.33 -43.02
CA THR A 132 10.91 -3.77 -43.51
C THR A 132 9.95 -4.92 -43.88
N PRO A 133 8.77 -5.02 -43.28
CA PRO A 133 7.80 -6.05 -43.65
C PRO A 133 7.25 -5.77 -45.06
N THR A 134 7.14 -6.80 -45.83
CA THR A 134 6.41 -6.81 -47.12
C THR A 134 4.99 -6.33 -46.88
N PRO A 135 4.40 -5.44 -47.70
CA PRO A 135 3.08 -4.89 -47.45
C PRO A 135 2.03 -6.00 -47.49
N THR A 136 1.42 -6.27 -46.36
CA THR A 136 0.20 -7.10 -46.27
C THR A 136 -0.94 -6.31 -46.90
N PRO A 137 -1.82 -6.94 -47.70
CA PRO A 137 -2.96 -6.25 -48.29
C PRO A 137 -3.81 -5.60 -47.19
N THR A 138 -4.06 -4.31 -47.37
CA THR A 138 -4.88 -3.48 -46.45
C THR A 138 -6.27 -4.13 -46.33
N PRO A 139 -6.72 -4.49 -45.12
CA PRO A 139 -8.10 -4.95 -44.95
C PRO A 139 -9.04 -3.80 -45.31
N THR A 140 -10.05 -4.11 -46.06
CA THR A 140 -11.15 -3.18 -46.40
C THR A 140 -11.68 -2.58 -45.11
N PRO A 141 -11.76 -1.25 -44.97
CA PRO A 141 -12.22 -0.64 -43.73
C PRO A 141 -13.64 -1.12 -43.42
N THR A 142 -13.81 -1.77 -42.29
CA THR A 142 -15.14 -2.01 -41.70
C THR A 142 -15.82 -0.65 -41.56
N PRO A 143 -17.09 -0.47 -41.98
CA PRO A 143 -17.79 0.81 -41.76
C PRO A 143 -17.66 1.22 -40.32
N ALA A 144 -17.20 2.44 -40.08
CA ALA A 144 -17.16 3.02 -38.73
C ALA A 144 -18.56 2.90 -38.11
N PRO A 145 -18.68 2.52 -36.82
CA PRO A 145 -19.95 2.60 -36.11
C PRO A 145 -20.50 4.01 -36.33
N GLY A 146 -21.76 4.12 -36.74
CA GLY A 146 -22.41 5.42 -36.86
C GLY A 146 -22.24 6.21 -35.57
N PRO A 147 -22.27 7.57 -35.62
CA PRO A 147 -22.03 8.39 -34.45
C PRO A 147 -22.99 7.95 -33.34
N ILE A 148 -22.45 7.39 -32.26
CA ILE A 148 -23.17 7.25 -31.00
C ILE A 148 -23.63 8.66 -30.70
N GLY A 149 -24.95 8.91 -30.64
CA GLY A 149 -25.51 10.23 -30.44
C GLY A 149 -24.73 10.94 -29.34
N GLN A 150 -24.09 12.06 -29.64
CA GLN A 150 -23.35 12.82 -28.67
C GLN A 150 -24.32 13.26 -27.59
N GLN A 151 -24.27 12.62 -26.44
CA GLN A 151 -25.00 13.10 -25.28
C GLN A 151 -24.49 14.52 -24.99
N PRO A 152 -25.40 15.52 -24.80
CA PRO A 152 -24.97 16.86 -24.46
C PRO A 152 -23.95 16.82 -23.32
N PRO A 153 -22.90 17.65 -23.36
CA PRO A 153 -21.94 17.69 -22.26
C PRO A 153 -22.69 17.97 -20.95
N ALA A 154 -22.30 17.22 -19.90
CA ALA A 154 -22.91 17.41 -18.58
C ALA A 154 -22.71 18.85 -18.11
N ASP A 155 -23.75 19.44 -17.50
CA ASP A 155 -23.66 20.80 -16.95
C ASP A 155 -22.54 20.89 -15.86
N ALA A 156 -22.02 22.11 -15.69
CA ALA A 156 -20.89 22.34 -14.77
C ALA A 156 -21.18 21.89 -13.32
N ALA A 157 -22.41 21.99 -12.85
CA ALA A 157 -22.82 21.56 -11.52
C ALA A 157 -22.79 20.03 -11.40
N THR A 158 -23.20 19.31 -12.43
CA THR A 158 -23.08 17.84 -12.50
C THR A 158 -21.62 17.40 -12.47
N VAL A 159 -20.75 18.06 -13.24
CA VAL A 159 -19.31 17.76 -13.25
C VAL A 159 -18.67 18.02 -11.89
N ALA A 160 -18.99 19.15 -11.26
CA ALA A 160 -18.46 19.49 -9.92
C ALA A 160 -18.93 18.50 -8.85
N ALA A 161 -20.21 18.12 -8.85
CA ALA A 161 -20.77 17.14 -7.93
C ALA A 161 -20.12 15.75 -8.12
N ALA A 162 -20.00 15.30 -9.37
CA ALA A 162 -19.35 14.02 -9.68
C ALA A 162 -17.87 14.00 -9.26
N ARG A 163 -17.15 15.11 -9.43
CA ARG A 163 -15.76 15.27 -9.00
C ARG A 163 -15.64 15.15 -7.47
N LEU A 164 -16.41 15.91 -6.72
CA LEU A 164 -16.43 15.83 -5.26
C LEU A 164 -16.68 14.38 -4.80
N LEU A 165 -17.71 13.73 -5.34
CA LEU A 165 -18.07 12.36 -4.97
C LEU A 165 -17.00 11.34 -5.37
N ALA A 166 -16.33 11.54 -6.51
CA ALA A 166 -15.22 10.68 -6.93
C ALA A 166 -14.01 10.77 -5.98
N GLN A 167 -13.85 11.88 -5.27
CA GLN A 167 -12.82 12.10 -4.25
C GLN A 167 -13.29 11.62 -2.87
N ALA A 168 -14.48 12.03 -2.46
CA ALA A 168 -14.99 11.90 -1.09
C ALA A 168 -15.72 10.57 -0.80
N SER A 169 -15.98 9.76 -1.82
CA SER A 169 -16.65 8.46 -1.72
C SER A 169 -15.91 7.39 -2.53
N PHE A 170 -16.46 6.17 -2.61
CA PHE A 170 -15.95 5.13 -3.52
C PHE A 170 -16.47 5.27 -4.96
N GLY A 171 -17.05 6.39 -5.30
CA GLY A 171 -17.54 6.76 -6.63
C GLY A 171 -18.96 7.34 -6.58
N PRO A 172 -19.33 8.22 -7.53
CA PRO A 172 -20.64 8.82 -7.59
C PRO A 172 -21.70 7.82 -8.06
N THR A 173 -22.91 7.90 -7.49
CA THR A 173 -24.13 7.40 -8.12
C THR A 173 -24.91 8.56 -8.74
N ALA A 174 -25.87 8.29 -9.62
CA ALA A 174 -26.75 9.34 -10.16
C ALA A 174 -27.55 10.05 -9.05
N ALA A 175 -27.99 9.29 -8.03
CA ALA A 175 -28.70 9.83 -6.88
C ALA A 175 -27.81 10.73 -6.02
N ASP A 176 -26.55 10.32 -5.76
CA ASP A 176 -25.60 11.14 -5.01
C ASP A 176 -25.29 12.45 -5.73
N ILE A 177 -25.11 12.40 -7.06
CA ILE A 177 -24.89 13.61 -7.89
C ILE A 177 -26.07 14.56 -7.74
N ALA A 178 -27.32 14.05 -7.86
CA ALA A 178 -28.51 14.86 -7.70
C ALA A 178 -28.61 15.48 -6.29
N ALA A 179 -28.28 14.71 -5.25
CA ALA A 179 -28.26 15.18 -3.86
C ALA A 179 -27.23 16.31 -3.65
N VAL A 180 -25.99 16.14 -4.16
CA VAL A 180 -24.96 17.18 -4.07
C VAL A 180 -25.35 18.43 -4.87
N LYS A 181 -25.93 18.29 -6.05
CA LYS A 181 -26.43 19.44 -6.84
C LYS A 181 -27.49 20.23 -6.10
N THR A 182 -28.37 19.54 -5.38
CA THR A 182 -29.48 20.18 -4.64
C THR A 182 -29.00 20.84 -3.34
N ALA A 183 -28.20 20.14 -2.56
CA ALA A 183 -27.75 20.61 -1.24
C ALA A 183 -26.53 21.53 -1.30
N GLY A 184 -25.70 21.38 -2.33
CA GLY A 184 -24.37 21.97 -2.40
C GLY A 184 -23.30 21.12 -1.69
N ALA A 185 -22.06 21.26 -2.14
CA ALA A 185 -20.91 20.46 -1.66
C ALA A 185 -20.69 20.56 -0.13
N GLN A 186 -20.77 21.79 0.40
CA GLN A 186 -20.56 22.04 1.83
C GLN A 186 -21.63 21.38 2.71
N ALA A 187 -22.90 21.49 2.32
CA ALA A 187 -24.02 20.89 3.06
C ALA A 187 -23.95 19.36 3.00
N TRP A 188 -23.60 18.79 1.84
CA TRP A 188 -23.38 17.34 1.71
C TRP A 188 -22.25 16.85 2.63
N LEU A 189 -21.11 17.55 2.70
CA LEU A 189 -20.02 17.22 3.61
C LEU A 189 -20.47 17.24 5.07
N GLN A 190 -21.22 18.27 5.48
CA GLN A 190 -21.73 18.38 6.86
C GLN A 190 -22.69 17.22 7.18
N GLN A 191 -23.55 16.84 6.25
CA GLN A 191 -24.42 15.66 6.41
C GLN A 191 -23.60 14.39 6.58
N GLN A 192 -22.58 14.15 5.74
CA GLN A 192 -21.72 12.98 5.82
C GLN A 192 -20.94 12.90 7.14
N PHE A 193 -20.47 14.01 7.69
CA PHE A 193 -19.82 14.04 9.00
C PHE A 193 -20.74 13.64 10.15
N GLN A 194 -22.05 13.84 10.01
CA GLN A 194 -23.04 13.49 11.03
C GLN A 194 -23.62 12.08 10.87
N MET A 195 -23.38 11.43 9.73
CA MET A 195 -23.88 10.06 9.52
C MET A 195 -23.30 9.09 10.54
N PRO A 196 -24.13 8.21 11.12
CA PRO A 196 -23.66 7.14 11.97
C PRO A 196 -22.76 6.19 11.16
N ALA A 197 -21.83 5.54 11.83
CA ALA A 197 -20.99 4.53 11.22
C ALA A 197 -21.81 3.29 10.84
N THR A 198 -21.59 2.75 9.66
CA THR A 198 -22.16 1.46 9.26
C THR A 198 -21.33 0.35 9.87
N PRO A 199 -21.90 -0.52 10.74
CA PRO A 199 -21.14 -1.49 11.50
C PRO A 199 -20.49 -2.55 10.61
N LEU A 200 -19.33 -3.03 11.04
CA LEU A 200 -18.68 -4.21 10.49
C LEU A 200 -19.27 -5.49 11.10
N PRO A 201 -19.21 -6.64 10.40
CA PRO A 201 -19.67 -7.91 10.95
C PRO A 201 -18.82 -8.33 12.14
N VAL A 202 -19.47 -8.81 13.20
CA VAL A 202 -18.79 -9.46 14.33
C VAL A 202 -18.49 -10.90 13.93
N THR A 203 -17.22 -11.23 13.75
CA THR A 203 -16.81 -12.52 13.21
C THR A 203 -15.35 -12.86 13.59
N THR A 204 -15.03 -14.13 13.58
CA THR A 204 -13.65 -14.63 13.63
C THR A 204 -13.10 -15.00 12.24
N ASP A 205 -13.96 -15.05 11.23
CA ASP A 205 -13.61 -15.35 9.85
C ASP A 205 -13.14 -14.08 9.12
N MET A 206 -11.91 -14.10 8.65
CA MET A 206 -11.28 -13.00 7.92
C MET A 206 -12.00 -12.67 6.60
N ASN A 207 -12.54 -13.66 5.91
CA ASN A 207 -13.24 -13.42 4.64
C ASN A 207 -14.61 -12.79 4.88
N VAL A 208 -15.30 -13.15 5.96
CA VAL A 208 -16.54 -12.47 6.37
C VAL A 208 -16.27 -11.00 6.72
N LEU A 209 -15.19 -10.71 7.46
CA LEU A 209 -14.77 -9.34 7.76
C LEU A 209 -14.46 -8.54 6.50
N ARG A 210 -13.66 -9.12 5.58
CA ARG A 210 -13.30 -8.48 4.30
C ARG A 210 -14.53 -8.16 3.46
N LYS A 211 -15.44 -9.12 3.30
CA LYS A 211 -16.70 -8.94 2.55
C LYS A 211 -17.58 -7.88 3.18
N GLY A 212 -17.71 -7.89 4.51
CA GLY A 212 -18.49 -6.88 5.23
C GLY A 212 -17.96 -5.47 4.97
N TRP A 213 -16.64 -5.29 5.11
CA TRP A 213 -16.04 -3.97 4.82
C TRP A 213 -16.13 -3.59 3.35
N TYR A 214 -15.91 -4.54 2.43
CA TYR A 214 -16.11 -4.30 1.00
C TYR A 214 -17.54 -3.82 0.69
N MET A 215 -18.56 -4.48 1.27
CA MET A 215 -19.96 -4.09 1.09
C MET A 215 -20.26 -2.72 1.69
N ASN A 216 -19.68 -2.38 2.85
CA ASN A 216 -19.81 -1.03 3.41
C ASN A 216 -19.24 0.02 2.45
N MET A 217 -18.05 -0.22 1.89
CA MET A 217 -17.46 0.68 0.88
C MET A 217 -18.36 0.81 -0.37
N ALA A 218 -19.01 -0.27 -0.81
CA ALA A 218 -19.87 -0.27 -1.99
C ALA A 218 -21.20 0.44 -1.76
N THR A 219 -21.87 0.21 -0.61
CA THR A 219 -23.31 0.51 -0.45
C THR A 219 -23.66 1.33 0.78
N ALA A 220 -22.79 1.47 1.78
CA ALA A 220 -23.12 2.18 3.00
C ALA A 220 -23.42 3.66 2.77
N PRO A 221 -24.36 4.27 3.52
CA PRO A 221 -24.71 5.69 3.37
C PRO A 221 -23.61 6.62 3.88
N ASP A 222 -22.78 6.19 4.81
CA ASP A 222 -21.67 6.95 5.41
C ASP A 222 -20.38 6.88 4.54
N GLN A 223 -20.53 7.14 3.25
CA GLN A 223 -19.47 7.00 2.24
C GLN A 223 -18.18 7.75 2.58
N LEU A 224 -18.30 8.98 3.08
CA LEU A 224 -17.11 9.78 3.47
C LEU A 224 -16.35 9.13 4.64
N ARG A 225 -17.06 8.54 5.61
CA ARG A 225 -16.45 7.81 6.73
C ARG A 225 -15.74 6.57 6.24
N GLN A 226 -16.40 5.75 5.42
CA GLN A 226 -15.79 4.55 4.84
C GLN A 226 -14.54 4.90 4.01
N ARG A 227 -14.59 6.01 3.26
CA ARG A 227 -13.47 6.51 2.48
C ARG A 227 -12.31 7.01 3.36
N MET A 228 -12.63 7.64 4.50
CA MET A 228 -11.62 8.07 5.48
C MET A 228 -10.98 6.89 6.21
N ILE A 229 -11.77 5.87 6.61
CA ILE A 229 -11.24 4.62 7.19
C ILE A 229 -10.27 3.96 6.21
N PHE A 230 -10.63 3.89 4.92
CA PHE A 230 -9.76 3.34 3.88
C PHE A 230 -8.47 4.17 3.71
N ALA A 231 -8.55 5.49 3.74
CA ALA A 231 -7.37 6.36 3.67
C ALA A 231 -6.45 6.21 4.89
N LEU A 232 -7.02 6.18 6.09
CA LEU A 232 -6.27 5.98 7.34
C LEU A 232 -5.65 4.58 7.42
N SER A 233 -6.31 3.55 6.89
CA SER A 233 -5.77 2.20 6.82
C SER A 233 -4.53 2.07 5.94
N GLN A 234 -4.33 3.01 5.03
CA GLN A 234 -3.12 3.11 4.20
C GLN A 234 -1.98 3.87 4.89
N ILE A 235 -2.26 4.55 6.00
CA ILE A 235 -1.27 5.22 6.84
C ILE A 235 -0.90 4.32 8.02
N PHE A 236 -1.89 3.90 8.80
CA PHE A 236 -1.74 3.02 9.96
C PHE A 236 -1.92 1.56 9.56
N VAL A 237 -0.96 1.01 8.83
CA VAL A 237 -1.07 -0.32 8.22
C VAL A 237 -1.05 -1.43 9.26
N VAL A 238 -1.98 -2.37 9.15
CA VAL A 238 -1.95 -3.69 9.78
C VAL A 238 -2.32 -4.72 8.72
N SER A 239 -1.68 -5.87 8.71
CA SER A 239 -1.90 -6.90 7.69
C SER A 239 -2.28 -8.25 8.28
N SER A 240 -3.19 -8.93 7.59
CA SER A 240 -3.55 -10.31 7.89
C SER A 240 -2.41 -11.32 7.63
N ASP A 241 -1.30 -10.89 7.07
CA ASP A 241 -0.11 -11.73 6.93
C ASP A 241 0.55 -12.04 8.28
N LYS A 242 0.32 -11.19 9.29
CA LYS A 242 0.75 -11.39 10.67
C LYS A 242 -0.43 -11.53 11.64
N ASN A 243 -1.53 -10.79 11.41
CA ASN A 243 -2.76 -10.82 12.19
C ASN A 243 -3.78 -11.72 11.48
N ASN A 244 -3.69 -13.02 11.68
CA ASN A 244 -4.33 -14.03 10.82
C ASN A 244 -5.85 -14.15 10.97
N TYR A 245 -6.42 -13.67 12.07
CA TYR A 245 -7.85 -13.82 12.40
C TYR A 245 -8.58 -12.48 12.41
N ALA A 246 -9.88 -12.51 12.12
CA ALA A 246 -10.69 -11.28 12.07
C ALA A 246 -10.72 -10.54 13.41
N ASN A 247 -10.78 -11.24 14.53
CA ASN A 247 -10.73 -10.64 15.87
C ASN A 247 -9.38 -9.96 16.19
N GLU A 248 -8.32 -10.29 15.46
CA GLU A 248 -7.02 -9.61 15.54
C GLU A 248 -6.97 -8.33 14.70
N MET A 249 -7.89 -8.15 13.74
CA MET A 249 -7.99 -7.00 12.86
C MET A 249 -9.09 -6.01 13.28
N THR A 250 -10.16 -6.52 13.89
CA THR A 250 -11.33 -5.71 14.27
C THR A 250 -10.99 -4.54 15.19
N PRO A 251 -10.14 -4.66 16.24
CA PRO A 251 -9.80 -3.52 17.10
C PRO A 251 -9.12 -2.37 16.35
N TRP A 252 -8.29 -2.70 15.37
CA TRP A 252 -7.64 -1.72 14.50
C TRP A 252 -8.66 -0.98 13.62
N LEU A 253 -9.55 -1.71 12.93
CA LEU A 253 -10.61 -1.08 12.12
C LEU A 253 -11.54 -0.22 12.97
N ALA A 254 -11.92 -0.69 14.16
CA ALA A 254 -12.77 0.06 15.10
C ALA A 254 -12.09 1.37 15.56
N THR A 255 -10.78 1.37 15.78
CA THR A 255 -10.03 2.58 16.12
C THR A 255 -10.01 3.57 14.94
N LEU A 256 -9.82 3.10 13.71
CA LEU A 256 -9.88 3.96 12.52
C LEU A 256 -11.28 4.56 12.32
N GLU A 257 -12.33 3.75 12.50
CA GLU A 257 -13.72 4.21 12.40
C GLU A 257 -14.06 5.26 13.45
N LYS A 258 -13.72 5.00 14.71
CA LYS A 258 -13.94 5.91 15.84
C LYS A 258 -13.32 7.28 15.62
N HIS A 259 -12.10 7.31 15.08
CA HIS A 259 -11.33 8.53 14.90
C HIS A 259 -11.36 9.09 13.48
N ALA A 260 -12.17 8.56 12.58
CA ALA A 260 -12.22 9.01 11.18
C ALA A 260 -12.42 10.52 11.03
N PHE A 261 -13.22 11.14 11.90
CA PHE A 261 -13.50 12.58 11.94
C PHE A 261 -13.14 13.22 13.29
N GLY A 262 -12.30 12.54 14.07
CA GLY A 262 -11.85 12.98 15.39
C GLY A 262 -10.57 13.82 15.37
N ASN A 263 -9.75 13.65 16.39
CA ASN A 263 -8.46 14.32 16.51
C ASN A 263 -7.30 13.34 16.28
N TYR A 264 -6.32 13.74 15.49
CA TYR A 264 -5.17 12.91 15.12
C TYR A 264 -4.33 12.48 16.34
N TYR A 265 -4.23 13.32 17.36
CA TYR A 265 -3.54 12.95 18.61
C TYR A 265 -4.23 11.79 19.32
N SER A 266 -5.55 11.85 19.42
CA SER A 266 -6.34 10.76 20.01
C SER A 266 -6.24 9.48 19.20
N LEU A 267 -6.27 9.59 17.86
CA LEU A 267 -6.05 8.47 16.94
C LEU A 267 -4.66 7.85 17.17
N LEU A 268 -3.60 8.67 17.17
CA LEU A 268 -2.22 8.21 17.34
C LEU A 268 -2.02 7.50 18.68
N ARG A 269 -2.55 8.07 19.76
CA ARG A 269 -2.49 7.46 21.10
C ARG A 269 -3.19 6.11 21.17
N GLU A 270 -4.42 6.05 20.71
CA GLU A 270 -5.20 4.82 20.76
C GLU A 270 -4.62 3.76 19.82
N MET A 271 -4.16 4.14 18.62
CA MET A 271 -3.52 3.25 17.67
C MET A 271 -2.20 2.67 18.20
N THR A 272 -1.40 3.47 18.93
CA THR A 272 -0.16 2.99 19.56
C THR A 272 -0.43 1.86 20.55
N LEU A 273 -1.49 1.98 21.36
CA LEU A 273 -1.85 0.97 22.35
C LEU A 273 -2.85 -0.07 21.82
N ASN A 274 -3.19 -0.01 20.53
CA ASN A 274 -4.08 -0.98 19.92
C ASN A 274 -3.42 -2.37 19.83
N PRO A 275 -4.05 -3.46 20.31
CA PRO A 275 -3.43 -4.78 20.32
C PRO A 275 -3.13 -5.33 18.94
N SER A 276 -3.93 -4.98 17.93
CA SER A 276 -3.68 -5.36 16.52
C SER A 276 -2.38 -4.76 16.01
N MET A 277 -2.16 -3.47 16.27
CA MET A 277 -0.95 -2.74 15.95
C MET A 277 0.22 -3.24 16.80
N GLY A 278 -0.01 -3.52 18.08
CA GLY A 278 0.97 -4.08 19.00
C GLY A 278 1.53 -5.43 18.53
N LYS A 279 0.68 -6.27 17.94
CA LYS A 279 1.11 -7.52 17.28
C LYS A 279 1.83 -7.23 15.97
N TYR A 280 1.26 -6.41 15.12
CA TYR A 280 1.79 -6.19 13.76
C TYR A 280 3.20 -5.59 13.75
N LEU A 281 3.45 -4.60 14.62
CA LEU A 281 4.74 -3.89 14.71
C LEU A 281 5.55 -4.22 15.97
N ASP A 282 5.24 -5.31 16.66
CA ASP A 282 6.03 -5.85 17.78
C ASP A 282 6.15 -4.91 19.01
N LEU A 283 5.18 -4.01 19.22
CA LEU A 283 5.12 -3.21 20.44
C LEU A 283 4.60 -4.02 21.62
N GLY A 284 3.65 -4.94 21.38
CA GLY A 284 3.15 -5.86 22.39
C GLY A 284 4.26 -6.77 22.89
N ASN A 285 4.53 -6.71 24.20
CA ASN A 285 5.63 -7.43 24.86
C ASN A 285 7.05 -6.97 24.43
N SER A 286 7.19 -5.73 23.92
CA SER A 286 8.48 -5.07 23.74
C SER A 286 8.97 -4.57 25.10
N ILE A 287 9.97 -5.24 25.67
CA ILE A 287 10.40 -5.08 27.06
C ILE A 287 11.92 -5.11 27.20
N LEU A 288 12.43 -4.67 28.38
CA LEU A 288 13.82 -4.88 28.77
C LEU A 288 14.23 -6.38 28.73
N PRO A 289 15.52 -6.68 28.45
CA PRO A 289 16.65 -5.75 28.22
C PRO A 289 16.81 -5.29 26.77
N ALA A 290 16.00 -5.79 25.83
CA ALA A 290 16.13 -5.53 24.40
C ALA A 290 14.78 -5.13 23.78
N PRO A 291 14.32 -3.87 23.97
CA PRO A 291 13.11 -3.38 23.35
C PRO A 291 13.18 -3.48 21.82
N ASN A 292 12.06 -3.85 21.19
CA ASN A 292 11.97 -3.95 19.74
C ASN A 292 11.84 -2.54 19.11
N GLU A 293 12.63 -2.28 18.07
CA GLU A 293 12.67 -0.98 17.39
C GLU A 293 11.57 -0.80 16.33
N ASN A 294 10.87 -1.88 15.95
CA ASN A 294 9.97 -1.86 14.78
C ASN A 294 8.90 -0.77 14.91
N TYR A 295 8.12 -0.81 16.00
CA TYR A 295 7.09 0.22 16.23
C TYR A 295 7.68 1.63 16.34
N ALA A 296 8.79 1.79 17.04
CA ALA A 296 9.44 3.10 17.20
C ALA A 296 9.87 3.70 15.86
N ARG A 297 10.36 2.88 14.95
CA ARG A 297 10.70 3.29 13.58
C ARG A 297 9.47 3.69 12.79
N GLU A 298 8.43 2.85 12.78
CA GLU A 298 7.26 3.07 11.95
C GLU A 298 6.35 4.20 12.45
N VAL A 299 6.27 4.42 13.76
CA VAL A 299 5.51 5.58 14.28
C VAL A 299 6.11 6.91 13.85
N MET A 300 7.43 7.01 13.72
CA MET A 300 8.11 8.18 13.17
C MET A 300 8.00 8.21 11.64
N GLN A 301 8.35 7.14 10.96
CA GLN A 301 8.51 7.10 9.52
C GLN A 301 7.19 7.15 8.76
N LEU A 302 6.20 6.33 9.17
CA LEU A 302 4.98 6.10 8.39
C LEU A 302 3.75 6.80 8.96
N PHE A 303 3.73 7.06 10.29
CA PHE A 303 2.52 7.58 10.94
C PHE A 303 2.60 9.06 11.26
N THR A 304 3.80 9.65 11.41
CA THR A 304 3.88 11.04 11.93
C THR A 304 4.78 11.97 11.14
N ILE A 305 6.09 11.76 11.12
CA ILE A 305 7.03 12.81 10.71
C ILE A 305 7.77 12.53 9.39
N GLY A 306 7.81 11.27 8.96
CA GLY A 306 8.61 10.87 7.80
C GLY A 306 10.11 10.88 8.05
N PRO A 307 10.93 10.38 7.09
CA PRO A 307 12.37 10.24 7.27
C PRO A 307 13.17 11.55 7.11
N VAL A 308 12.56 12.59 6.56
CA VAL A 308 13.23 13.88 6.26
C VAL A 308 12.45 15.06 6.82
N MET A 309 13.17 16.14 7.16
CA MET A 309 12.53 17.39 7.60
C MET A 309 11.77 18.05 6.45
N LEU A 310 10.59 18.55 6.76
CA LEU A 310 9.67 19.20 5.83
C LEU A 310 9.45 20.67 6.19
N ASN A 311 9.30 21.50 5.17
CA ASN A 311 8.66 22.81 5.29
C ASN A 311 7.13 22.63 5.37
N GLN A 312 6.40 23.68 5.78
CA GLN A 312 4.94 23.59 5.92
C GLN A 312 4.21 23.38 4.59
N ASP A 313 4.86 23.68 3.48
CA ASP A 313 4.37 23.40 2.11
C ASP A 313 4.70 21.97 1.61
N GLY A 314 5.25 21.12 2.47
CA GLY A 314 5.62 19.74 2.16
C GLY A 314 6.93 19.58 1.39
N SER A 315 7.61 20.66 1.04
CA SER A 315 8.95 20.59 0.43
C SER A 315 9.98 20.11 1.45
N VAL A 316 10.98 19.35 0.97
CA VAL A 316 12.03 18.80 1.82
C VAL A 316 13.01 19.90 2.23
N GLN A 317 13.37 19.96 3.50
CA GLN A 317 14.46 20.81 3.97
C GLN A 317 15.81 20.20 3.61
N LEU A 318 16.70 21.02 3.10
CA LEU A 318 18.03 20.61 2.69
C LEU A 318 19.09 21.15 3.68
N ASP A 319 20.15 20.40 3.85
CA ASP A 319 21.33 20.83 4.59
C ASP A 319 22.21 21.80 3.76
N ARG A 320 23.37 22.20 4.30
CA ARG A 320 24.31 23.13 3.63
C ARG A 320 24.92 22.56 2.33
N ASN A 321 24.85 21.24 2.14
CA ASN A 321 25.38 20.56 0.97
C ASN A 321 24.29 20.31 -0.09
N GLY A 322 23.03 20.68 0.20
CA GLY A 322 21.87 20.41 -0.65
C GLY A 322 21.27 19.01 -0.48
N GLU A 323 21.67 18.28 0.56
CA GLU A 323 21.14 16.94 0.85
C GLU A 323 19.91 17.02 1.78
N PRO A 324 18.94 16.10 1.67
CA PRO A 324 17.79 16.05 2.56
C PRO A 324 18.19 15.94 4.02
N LEU A 325 17.68 16.88 4.85
CA LEU A 325 17.90 16.86 6.28
C LEU A 325 17.09 15.74 6.93
N ALA A 326 17.75 14.78 7.59
CA ALA A 326 17.06 13.70 8.29
C ALA A 326 16.22 14.21 9.46
N SER A 327 15.02 13.68 9.67
CA SER A 327 14.15 14.03 10.79
C SER A 327 14.53 13.29 12.08
N TYR A 328 15.21 12.18 11.99
CA TYR A 328 15.75 11.38 13.10
C TYR A 328 16.88 10.47 12.58
N ASP A 329 17.66 9.96 13.52
CA ASP A 329 18.76 9.01 13.27
C ASP A 329 18.52 7.66 13.97
N GLN A 330 19.47 6.73 13.86
CA GLN A 330 19.40 5.42 14.50
C GLN A 330 19.43 5.51 16.03
N ALA A 331 20.14 6.48 16.60
CA ALA A 331 20.19 6.69 18.04
C ALA A 331 18.83 7.13 18.58
N THR A 332 18.14 7.99 17.84
CA THR A 332 16.76 8.40 18.13
C THR A 332 15.80 7.20 18.09
N ILE A 333 15.91 6.29 17.09
CA ILE A 333 15.07 5.09 17.01
C ILE A 333 15.28 4.21 18.25
N ALA A 334 16.53 3.97 18.65
CA ALA A 334 16.86 3.19 19.83
C ALA A 334 16.33 3.85 21.12
N ALA A 335 16.42 5.17 21.25
CA ALA A 335 15.86 5.91 22.38
C ALA A 335 14.33 5.82 22.42
N MET A 336 13.67 5.95 21.26
CA MET A 336 12.22 5.82 21.13
C MET A 336 11.73 4.41 21.47
N SER A 337 12.45 3.35 21.07
CA SER A 337 12.09 1.98 21.43
C SER A 337 12.19 1.73 22.93
N ARG A 338 13.20 2.31 23.61
CA ARG A 338 13.34 2.28 25.06
C ARG A 338 12.19 3.02 25.75
N ALA A 339 11.81 4.22 25.24
CA ALA A 339 10.72 5.02 25.77
C ALA A 339 9.35 4.34 25.60
N LEU A 340 9.18 3.54 24.56
CA LEU A 340 7.95 2.80 24.26
C LEU A 340 7.98 1.35 24.78
N SER A 341 8.98 0.95 25.58
CA SER A 341 9.06 -0.39 26.18
C SER A 341 8.09 -0.56 27.36
N GLY A 342 7.83 -1.82 27.73
CA GLY A 342 7.04 -2.16 28.92
C GLY A 342 5.54 -2.25 28.69
N TRP A 343 5.08 -2.39 27.47
CA TRP A 343 3.67 -2.62 27.13
C TRP A 343 3.40 -4.10 26.88
N THR A 344 2.32 -4.61 27.47
CA THR A 344 1.86 -6.02 27.29
C THR A 344 0.38 -6.06 26.94
N TYR A 345 -0.10 -7.19 26.46
CA TYR A 345 -1.52 -7.39 26.17
C TYR A 345 -2.36 -7.37 27.44
N THR A 346 -3.67 -7.06 27.32
CA THR A 346 -4.64 -7.20 28.40
C THR A 346 -4.68 -8.63 28.90
N GLY A 347 -4.62 -8.83 30.23
CA GLY A 347 -4.64 -10.17 30.81
C GLY A 347 -4.47 -10.15 32.33
N THR A 348 -4.43 -11.33 32.92
CA THR A 348 -4.45 -11.53 34.39
C THR A 348 -3.08 -11.42 35.06
N ASN A 349 -1.98 -11.53 34.30
CA ASN A 349 -0.65 -11.33 34.87
C ASN A 349 -0.41 -9.85 35.13
N ALA A 350 -0.44 -9.46 36.39
CA ALA A 350 -0.30 -8.05 36.78
C ALA A 350 1.16 -7.54 36.75
N THR A 351 2.15 -8.42 36.75
CA THR A 351 3.57 -8.04 36.90
C THR A 351 4.44 -8.41 35.71
N GLY A 352 4.07 -9.42 34.95
CA GLY A 352 4.80 -9.91 33.77
C GLY A 352 4.06 -9.60 32.47
N THR A 353 4.49 -10.28 31.41
CA THR A 353 3.81 -10.22 30.10
C THR A 353 2.58 -11.13 30.08
N ASN A 354 1.61 -10.74 29.26
CA ASN A 354 0.44 -11.55 28.92
C ASN A 354 0.56 -12.07 27.49
N TRP A 355 -0.12 -13.19 27.21
CA TRP A 355 -0.33 -13.68 25.85
C TRP A 355 -1.14 -12.68 25.02
N GLU A 356 -1.03 -12.78 23.72
CA GLU A 356 -1.82 -11.99 22.77
C GLU A 356 -3.30 -12.02 23.12
N ASN A 357 -3.87 -10.83 23.25
CA ASN A 357 -5.29 -10.64 23.58
C ASN A 357 -5.76 -9.34 22.91
N PHE A 358 -6.87 -9.44 22.18
CA PHE A 358 -7.40 -8.37 21.34
C PHE A 358 -8.70 -7.77 21.91
N THR A 359 -9.05 -8.05 23.17
CA THR A 359 -10.27 -7.52 23.80
C THR A 359 -10.11 -6.14 24.44
N GLY A 360 -8.88 -5.64 24.55
CA GLY A 360 -8.58 -4.34 25.14
C GLY A 360 -7.20 -3.81 24.75
N PRO A 361 -6.88 -2.55 25.09
CA PRO A 361 -5.61 -1.94 24.75
C PRO A 361 -4.44 -2.60 25.48
N LEU A 362 -3.21 -2.39 24.97
CA LEU A 362 -2.00 -2.76 25.68
C LEU A 362 -1.94 -2.07 27.05
N GLN A 363 -1.38 -2.75 28.03
CA GLN A 363 -1.29 -2.33 29.44
C GLN A 363 0.17 -2.10 29.84
N PRO A 364 0.45 -1.06 30.67
CA PRO A 364 1.80 -0.75 31.09
C PRO A 364 2.33 -1.74 32.14
N ARG A 365 3.65 -1.94 32.13
CA ARG A 365 4.39 -2.76 33.10
C ARG A 365 5.71 -2.07 33.43
N ASP A 366 5.71 -1.17 34.42
CA ASP A 366 6.88 -0.37 34.83
C ASP A 366 8.12 -1.21 35.20
N ARG A 367 7.90 -2.46 35.62
CA ARG A 367 8.99 -3.40 35.92
C ARG A 367 9.72 -3.88 34.67
N LEU A 368 9.04 -3.86 33.52
CA LEU A 368 9.55 -4.30 32.23
C LEU A 368 9.94 -3.12 31.31
N HIS A 369 9.75 -1.89 31.81
CA HIS A 369 10.08 -0.66 31.11
C HIS A 369 11.53 -0.22 31.35
N ASP A 370 12.14 0.36 30.33
CA ASP A 370 13.46 0.99 30.43
C ASP A 370 13.37 2.33 31.15
N LYS A 371 13.88 2.40 32.38
CA LYS A 371 13.87 3.59 33.22
C LYS A 371 15.12 4.46 33.10
N GLY A 372 16.04 4.16 32.21
CA GLY A 372 17.23 4.98 31.97
C GLY A 372 16.86 6.30 31.28
N ALA A 373 17.67 7.32 31.47
CA ALA A 373 17.52 8.58 30.73
C ALA A 373 17.66 8.31 29.22
N LYS A 374 16.90 9.03 28.39
CA LYS A 374 16.90 8.86 26.92
C LYS A 374 16.54 10.16 26.23
N THR A 375 17.18 10.44 25.09
CA THR A 375 16.86 11.60 24.26
C THR A 375 16.04 11.13 23.06
N ILE A 376 14.76 11.49 23.02
CA ILE A 376 13.80 11.12 21.99
C ILE A 376 13.79 12.14 20.84
N VAL A 377 12.92 11.91 19.86
CA VAL A 377 12.73 12.78 18.69
C VAL A 377 12.54 14.25 19.11
N GLY A 378 13.07 15.17 18.29
CA GLY A 378 13.09 16.60 18.60
C GLY A 378 14.14 17.02 19.64
N GLY A 379 15.08 16.13 20.02
CA GLY A 379 16.13 16.41 21.01
C GLY A 379 15.62 16.49 22.45
N ILE A 380 14.41 15.97 22.73
CA ILE A 380 13.78 16.02 24.05
C ILE A 380 14.39 14.94 24.94
N THR A 381 15.00 15.34 26.06
CA THR A 381 15.60 14.42 27.03
C THR A 381 14.59 14.04 28.10
N LEU A 382 14.28 12.76 28.21
CA LEU A 382 13.47 12.18 29.28
C LEU A 382 14.39 11.81 30.46
N PRO A 383 14.09 12.23 31.68
CA PRO A 383 14.90 11.90 32.85
C PRO A 383 14.79 10.41 33.19
N ALA A 384 15.80 9.91 33.91
CA ALA A 384 15.74 8.56 34.46
C ALA A 384 14.63 8.40 35.51
N GLY A 385 14.08 7.21 35.65
CA GLY A 385 13.10 6.84 36.66
C GLY A 385 11.63 7.03 36.24
N GLN A 386 11.36 7.50 35.03
CA GLN A 386 9.98 7.65 34.53
C GLN A 386 9.27 6.28 34.41
N THR A 387 7.95 6.32 34.53
CA THR A 387 7.08 5.17 34.31
C THR A 387 6.83 4.95 32.82
N THR A 388 6.36 3.73 32.45
CA THR A 388 5.92 3.39 31.09
C THR A 388 4.94 4.44 30.52
N VAL A 389 4.00 4.92 31.34
CA VAL A 389 2.98 5.89 30.90
C VAL A 389 3.58 7.29 30.72
N GLN A 390 4.49 7.73 31.61
CA GLN A 390 5.12 9.03 31.49
C GLN A 390 5.97 9.15 30.22
N ASP A 391 6.77 8.13 29.92
CA ASP A 391 7.56 8.12 28.69
C ASP A 391 6.68 8.06 27.45
N TYR A 392 5.63 7.22 27.47
CA TYR A 392 4.66 7.17 26.40
C TYR A 392 3.98 8.52 26.14
N ASP A 393 3.52 9.21 27.17
CA ASP A 393 2.90 10.52 27.04
C ASP A 393 3.87 11.56 26.47
N ALA A 394 5.14 11.53 26.89
CA ALA A 394 6.17 12.40 26.36
C ALA A 394 6.45 12.11 24.87
N VAL A 395 6.53 10.83 24.48
CA VAL A 395 6.70 10.42 23.08
C VAL A 395 5.52 10.87 22.22
N MET A 396 4.28 10.64 22.66
CA MET A 396 3.10 11.05 21.91
C MET A 396 3.03 12.56 21.74
N ASN A 397 3.36 13.32 22.78
CA ASN A 397 3.43 14.78 22.73
C ASN A 397 4.54 15.28 21.80
N ALA A 398 5.73 14.66 21.84
CA ALA A 398 6.84 15.01 20.98
C ALA A 398 6.48 14.83 19.50
N LEU A 399 5.91 13.68 19.13
CA LEU A 399 5.48 13.39 17.76
C LEU A 399 4.35 14.31 17.31
N PHE A 400 3.35 14.52 18.15
CA PHE A 400 2.20 15.36 17.80
C PHE A 400 2.56 16.82 17.60
N ASN A 401 3.50 17.35 18.39
CA ASN A 401 3.94 18.74 18.29
C ASN A 401 5.09 18.95 17.29
N HIS A 402 5.60 17.87 16.69
CA HIS A 402 6.68 17.97 15.72
C HIS A 402 6.26 18.82 14.49
N PRO A 403 7.15 19.71 13.99
CA PRO A 403 6.82 20.60 12.87
C PRO A 403 6.48 19.88 11.58
N ASN A 404 7.00 18.67 11.36
CA ASN A 404 6.70 17.86 10.19
C ASN A 404 5.27 17.31 10.15
N LEU A 405 4.61 17.15 11.31
CA LEU A 405 3.33 16.42 11.34
C LEU A 405 2.23 17.07 10.48
N PRO A 406 2.01 18.39 10.51
CA PRO A 406 0.98 19.00 9.66
C PRO A 406 1.22 18.79 8.16
N PRO A 407 2.39 19.11 7.57
CA PRO A 407 2.62 18.89 6.15
C PRO A 407 2.65 17.40 5.78
N PHE A 408 3.08 16.51 6.67
CA PHE A 408 3.05 15.07 6.47
C PHE A 408 1.62 14.57 6.32
N VAL A 409 0.73 14.87 7.29
CA VAL A 409 -0.66 14.42 7.27
C VAL A 409 -1.43 15.05 6.11
N ALA A 410 -1.22 16.35 5.86
CA ALA A 410 -1.81 17.05 4.72
C ALA A 410 -1.48 16.36 3.40
N THR A 411 -0.21 16.10 3.14
CA THR A 411 0.24 15.41 1.93
C THR A 411 -0.36 14.00 1.80
N ARG A 412 -0.39 13.23 2.90
CA ARG A 412 -0.97 11.87 2.90
C ARG A 412 -2.46 11.90 2.59
N LEU A 413 -3.22 12.80 3.17
CA LEU A 413 -4.67 12.92 2.93
C LEU A 413 -4.97 13.45 1.53
N ILE A 414 -4.27 14.47 1.04
CA ILE A 414 -4.46 14.97 -0.33
C ILE A 414 -4.21 13.84 -1.34
N ARG A 415 -3.11 13.10 -1.18
CA ARG A 415 -2.78 11.96 -2.06
C ARG A 415 -3.79 10.82 -1.95
N ALA A 416 -4.33 10.56 -0.77
CA ALA A 416 -5.35 9.54 -0.61
C ALA A 416 -6.66 9.92 -1.31
N PHE A 417 -7.11 11.16 -1.22
CA PHE A 417 -8.43 11.58 -1.67
C PHE A 417 -8.44 12.19 -3.08
N VAL A 418 -7.47 13.02 -3.43
CA VAL A 418 -7.57 13.95 -4.57
C VAL A 418 -6.58 13.66 -5.69
N MET A 419 -5.27 13.83 -5.44
CA MET A 419 -4.24 13.76 -6.48
C MET A 419 -2.89 13.29 -5.96
N SER A 420 -2.07 12.70 -6.84
CA SER A 420 -0.74 12.19 -6.48
C SER A 420 0.29 13.31 -6.28
N ASN A 421 0.14 14.44 -6.99
CA ASN A 421 1.11 15.55 -7.01
C ASN A 421 0.45 16.89 -6.70
N PRO A 422 0.07 17.15 -5.42
CA PRO A 422 -0.45 18.45 -5.03
C PRO A 422 0.63 19.53 -5.11
N SER A 423 0.22 20.78 -5.36
CA SER A 423 1.13 21.92 -5.28
C SER A 423 1.59 22.17 -3.84
N PRO A 424 2.78 22.76 -3.63
CA PRO A 424 3.22 23.19 -2.30
C PRO A 424 2.21 24.10 -1.60
N ALA A 425 1.59 25.01 -2.34
CA ALA A 425 0.57 25.91 -1.80
C ALA A 425 -0.68 25.18 -1.30
N TYR A 426 -1.11 24.11 -1.97
CA TYR A 426 -2.22 23.27 -1.52
C TYR A 426 -1.86 22.54 -0.23
N ILE A 427 -0.68 21.93 -0.18
CA ILE A 427 -0.19 21.23 1.03
C ILE A 427 -0.17 22.21 2.20
N GLN A 428 0.38 23.42 2.01
CA GLN A 428 0.47 24.42 3.07
C GLN A 428 -0.90 24.81 3.61
N ARG A 429 -1.89 25.11 2.74
CA ARG A 429 -3.26 25.47 3.19
C ARG A 429 -3.87 24.37 4.06
N VAL A 430 -3.72 23.11 3.67
CA VAL A 430 -4.25 21.97 4.44
C VAL A 430 -3.44 21.75 5.73
N ALA A 431 -2.12 21.89 5.68
CA ALA A 431 -1.26 21.80 6.84
C ALA A 431 -1.57 22.89 7.90
N ASP A 432 -1.87 24.11 7.45
CA ASP A 432 -2.27 25.21 8.33
C ASP A 432 -3.61 24.91 9.04
N VAL A 433 -4.58 24.30 8.33
CA VAL A 433 -5.83 23.85 8.95
C VAL A 433 -5.58 22.70 9.95
N PHE A 434 -4.71 21.75 9.62
CA PHE A 434 -4.34 20.69 10.57
C PHE A 434 -3.65 21.26 11.83
N ALA A 435 -2.79 22.25 11.66
CA ALA A 435 -2.08 22.89 12.77
C ALA A 435 -2.97 23.76 13.66
N ASN A 436 -3.97 24.44 13.06
CA ASN A 436 -4.76 25.50 13.69
C ASN A 436 -6.27 25.32 13.46
N GLY A 437 -6.77 24.09 13.35
CA GLY A 437 -8.18 23.81 13.11
C GLY A 437 -9.11 24.34 14.22
N PRO A 438 -10.41 24.47 13.94
CA PRO A 438 -11.37 25.03 14.87
C PRO A 438 -11.53 24.21 16.17
N ALA A 439 -11.29 22.90 16.13
CA ALA A 439 -11.25 22.04 17.32
C ALA A 439 -9.81 21.85 17.86
N GLY A 440 -8.87 22.70 17.46
CA GLY A 440 -7.47 22.64 17.82
C GLY A 440 -6.62 21.85 16.82
N ARG A 441 -5.32 21.74 17.12
CA ARG A 441 -4.36 20.98 16.30
C ARG A 441 -4.82 19.53 16.13
N GLY A 442 -4.73 19.02 14.90
CA GLY A 442 -5.06 17.64 14.59
C GLY A 442 -6.56 17.37 14.34
N ASP A 443 -7.38 18.40 14.14
CA ASP A 443 -8.79 18.28 13.76
C ASP A 443 -8.92 17.64 12.37
N LEU A 444 -9.19 16.33 12.32
CA LEU A 444 -9.31 15.58 11.07
C LEU A 444 -10.55 15.95 10.26
N LYS A 445 -11.63 16.37 10.91
CA LYS A 445 -12.85 16.83 10.24
C LYS A 445 -12.58 18.11 9.45
N ALA A 446 -11.97 19.11 10.09
CA ALA A 446 -11.59 20.36 9.43
C ALA A 446 -10.53 20.14 8.36
N THR A 447 -9.52 19.31 8.64
CA THR A 447 -8.46 18.97 7.69
C THR A 447 -9.03 18.30 6.42
N LEU A 448 -9.92 17.31 6.58
CA LEU A 448 -10.58 16.66 5.44
C LEU A 448 -11.45 17.61 4.65
N SER A 449 -12.17 18.53 5.33
CA SER A 449 -12.92 19.60 4.65
C SER A 449 -11.98 20.48 3.83
N ALA A 450 -10.83 20.87 4.37
CA ALA A 450 -9.83 21.65 3.65
C ALA A 450 -9.28 20.90 2.43
N VAL A 451 -9.02 19.59 2.56
CA VAL A 451 -8.61 18.73 1.43
C VAL A 451 -9.65 18.74 0.30
N LEU A 452 -10.91 18.51 0.62
CA LEU A 452 -11.94 18.31 -0.41
C LEU A 452 -12.49 19.62 -1.01
N MET A 453 -12.45 20.71 -0.26
CA MET A 453 -13.00 22.02 -0.68
C MET A 453 -11.94 22.98 -1.21
N ASP A 454 -10.68 22.57 -1.27
CA ASP A 454 -9.61 23.39 -1.83
C ASP A 454 -9.85 23.70 -3.30
N PRO A 455 -9.59 24.94 -3.77
CA PRO A 455 -9.73 25.29 -5.18
C PRO A 455 -8.98 24.35 -6.13
N GLU A 456 -7.80 23.84 -5.72
CA GLU A 456 -7.01 22.91 -6.53
C GLU A 456 -7.66 21.52 -6.62
N ALA A 457 -8.34 21.06 -5.57
CA ALA A 457 -9.14 19.84 -5.61
C ALA A 457 -10.34 19.93 -6.56
N GLN A 458 -10.91 21.12 -6.66
CA GLN A 458 -12.08 21.38 -7.51
C GLN A 458 -11.70 21.69 -8.98
N ALA A 459 -10.47 22.13 -9.23
CA ALA A 459 -9.99 22.43 -10.58
C ALA A 459 -9.71 21.16 -11.40
N ALA A 460 -10.08 21.18 -12.69
CA ALA A 460 -9.67 20.18 -13.66
C ALA A 460 -8.46 20.69 -14.43
N THR A 461 -7.28 20.21 -14.11
CA THR A 461 -6.07 20.50 -14.88
C THR A 461 -5.50 19.21 -15.48
N ASN A 462 -4.63 19.33 -16.47
CA ASN A 462 -3.97 18.18 -17.08
C ASN A 462 -3.03 17.42 -16.10
N GLN A 463 -2.72 18.01 -14.94
CA GLN A 463 -1.87 17.45 -13.90
C GLN A 463 -2.64 17.05 -12.64
N SER A 464 -3.94 17.33 -12.58
CA SER A 464 -4.79 16.99 -11.44
C SER A 464 -5.27 15.55 -11.52
N GLY A 465 -5.26 14.84 -10.37
CA GLY A 465 -5.76 13.48 -10.24
C GLY A 465 -4.71 12.47 -9.83
N LYS A 466 -5.15 11.23 -9.83
CA LYS A 466 -4.35 10.05 -9.46
C LYS A 466 -4.87 8.82 -10.21
N LEU A 467 -4.02 7.83 -10.40
CA LEU A 467 -4.48 6.52 -10.82
C LEU A 467 -5.33 5.93 -9.68
N LYS A 468 -6.57 5.52 -9.95
CA LYS A 468 -7.34 4.78 -8.96
C LYS A 468 -6.70 3.42 -8.73
N ASP A 469 -6.46 3.08 -7.47
CA ASP A 469 -6.10 1.71 -7.11
C ASP A 469 -7.23 0.72 -7.43
N PRO A 470 -6.99 -0.61 -7.41
CA PRO A 470 -8.02 -1.60 -7.77
C PRO A 470 -9.32 -1.47 -6.99
N MET A 471 -9.27 -1.16 -5.69
CA MET A 471 -10.46 -1.00 -4.86
C MET A 471 -11.28 0.22 -5.31
N LEU A 472 -10.65 1.37 -5.44
CA LEU A 472 -11.32 2.59 -5.90
C LEU A 472 -11.81 2.46 -7.34
N HIS A 473 -11.07 1.76 -8.20
CA HIS A 473 -11.46 1.53 -9.59
C HIS A 473 -12.72 0.69 -9.67
N SER A 474 -12.73 -0.51 -9.08
CA SER A 474 -13.86 -1.44 -9.16
C SER A 474 -15.12 -0.87 -8.49
N LEU A 475 -14.99 -0.35 -7.26
CA LEU A 475 -16.13 0.22 -6.53
C LEU A 475 -16.71 1.46 -7.23
N SER A 476 -15.86 2.28 -7.86
CA SER A 476 -16.37 3.44 -8.61
C SER A 476 -17.21 3.06 -9.83
N LEU A 477 -16.89 1.94 -10.48
CA LEU A 477 -17.70 1.41 -11.59
C LEU A 477 -19.03 0.87 -11.08
N PHE A 478 -19.02 0.07 -10.00
CA PHE A 478 -20.24 -0.45 -9.39
C PHE A 478 -21.22 0.67 -9.04
N ARG A 479 -20.73 1.69 -8.37
CA ARG A 479 -21.56 2.82 -7.96
C ARG A 479 -22.03 3.65 -9.16
N ALA A 480 -21.15 3.96 -10.11
CA ALA A 480 -21.50 4.77 -11.29
C ALA A 480 -22.56 4.11 -12.17
N LEU A 481 -22.55 2.79 -12.27
CA LEU A 481 -23.52 2.02 -13.05
C LEU A 481 -24.72 1.56 -12.22
N ASN A 482 -24.81 1.98 -10.94
CA ASN A 482 -25.85 1.59 -10.00
C ASN A 482 -26.03 0.05 -9.94
N ALA A 483 -24.91 -0.68 -9.96
CA ALA A 483 -24.91 -2.12 -9.96
C ALA A 483 -25.42 -2.66 -8.61
N THR A 484 -26.27 -3.68 -8.67
CA THR A 484 -26.72 -4.40 -7.49
C THR A 484 -25.80 -5.60 -7.26
N VAL A 485 -25.15 -5.65 -6.10
CA VAL A 485 -24.34 -6.82 -5.74
C VAL A 485 -25.28 -7.97 -5.34
N VAL A 486 -25.44 -8.95 -6.24
CA VAL A 486 -26.31 -10.12 -6.03
C VAL A 486 -25.58 -11.19 -5.21
N ASP A 487 -24.31 -11.43 -5.51
CA ASP A 487 -23.45 -12.33 -4.77
C ASP A 487 -22.15 -11.63 -4.33
N PRO A 488 -22.06 -11.20 -3.06
CA PRO A 488 -20.84 -10.58 -2.54
C PRO A 488 -19.61 -11.48 -2.63
N ASN A 489 -19.77 -12.81 -2.75
CA ASN A 489 -18.64 -13.72 -2.85
C ASN A 489 -17.90 -13.53 -4.18
N ASN A 490 -18.63 -13.44 -5.29
CA ASN A 490 -18.02 -13.25 -6.60
C ASN A 490 -17.45 -11.85 -6.77
N ALA A 491 -18.21 -10.81 -6.40
CA ALA A 491 -17.76 -9.41 -6.44
C ALA A 491 -16.48 -9.17 -5.60
N PHE A 492 -16.35 -9.88 -4.49
CA PHE A 492 -15.19 -9.81 -3.60
C PHE A 492 -13.92 -10.41 -4.20
N TRP A 493 -14.00 -11.51 -4.95
CA TRP A 493 -12.80 -12.19 -5.46
C TRP A 493 -12.11 -11.43 -6.59
N ASP A 494 -12.85 -10.63 -7.36
CA ASP A 494 -12.27 -9.97 -8.52
C ASP A 494 -11.32 -8.82 -8.18
N TYR A 495 -11.56 -8.04 -7.11
CA TYR A 495 -10.57 -7.05 -6.70
C TYR A 495 -9.27 -7.71 -6.22
N PHE A 496 -9.35 -8.94 -5.70
CA PHE A 496 -8.18 -9.73 -5.35
C PHE A 496 -7.33 -10.07 -6.59
N LEU A 497 -7.97 -10.45 -7.69
CA LEU A 497 -7.29 -10.69 -8.97
C LEU A 497 -6.64 -9.43 -9.54
N LEU A 498 -7.13 -8.25 -9.15
CA LEU A 498 -6.56 -6.96 -9.54
C LEU A 498 -5.33 -6.55 -8.70
N GLY A 499 -4.88 -7.39 -7.76
CA GLY A 499 -3.63 -7.20 -7.01
C GLY A 499 -3.75 -6.44 -5.69
N GLN A 500 -4.97 -6.21 -5.16
CA GLN A 500 -5.18 -5.48 -3.91
C GLN A 500 -6.13 -6.24 -2.97
N LYS A 501 -5.62 -7.27 -2.30
CA LYS A 501 -6.40 -8.06 -1.34
C LYS A 501 -6.64 -7.27 -0.05
N LEU A 502 -7.88 -6.91 0.20
CA LEU A 502 -8.29 -6.13 1.38
C LEU A 502 -7.79 -6.78 2.68
N LEU A 503 -7.25 -5.99 3.60
CA LEU A 503 -6.63 -6.41 4.87
C LEU A 503 -5.35 -7.26 4.73
N SER A 504 -4.78 -7.43 3.53
CA SER A 504 -3.56 -8.22 3.29
C SER A 504 -2.48 -7.36 2.64
N ALA A 505 -2.15 -6.24 3.26
CA ALA A 505 -1.05 -5.39 2.81
C ALA A 505 0.26 -6.19 2.79
N PRO A 506 1.03 -6.19 1.67
CA PRO A 506 2.25 -6.98 1.56
C PRO A 506 3.43 -6.43 2.37
N SER A 507 3.33 -5.21 2.88
CA SER A 507 4.36 -4.57 3.69
C SER A 507 3.79 -3.45 4.56
N VAL A 508 4.62 -2.87 5.43
CA VAL A 508 4.30 -1.67 6.22
C VAL A 508 4.02 -0.43 5.36
N PHE A 509 4.45 -0.43 4.09
CA PHE A 509 4.11 0.60 3.10
C PHE A 509 2.75 0.38 2.43
N ASN A 510 1.95 -0.57 2.91
CA ASN A 510 0.71 -1.01 2.30
C ASN A 510 0.94 -1.74 0.96
N PHE A 511 0.05 -1.59 -0.01
CA PHE A 511 0.15 -2.20 -1.34
C PHE A 511 1.12 -1.47 -2.28
N TYR A 512 1.45 -0.23 -1.98
CA TYR A 512 2.39 0.61 -2.74
C TYR A 512 3.03 1.67 -1.85
N SER A 513 4.29 1.97 -2.12
CA SER A 513 4.98 3.04 -1.40
C SER A 513 4.45 4.42 -1.83
N PRO A 514 4.12 5.30 -0.89
CA PRO A 514 3.62 6.65 -1.20
C PRO A 514 4.66 7.54 -1.92
N MET A 515 5.92 7.12 -1.94
CA MET A 515 7.04 7.84 -2.57
C MET A 515 7.42 7.25 -3.93
N THR A 516 6.62 6.35 -4.50
CA THR A 516 6.92 5.74 -5.80
C THR A 516 6.86 6.80 -6.90
N PRO A 517 7.92 6.97 -7.70
CA PRO A 517 7.91 7.85 -8.85
C PRO A 517 6.92 7.39 -9.92
N LEU A 518 6.38 8.35 -10.67
CA LEU A 518 5.56 8.05 -11.84
C LEU A 518 6.45 7.41 -12.93
N PRO A 519 6.07 6.26 -13.50
CA PRO A 519 6.82 5.66 -14.59
C PRO A 519 7.04 6.63 -15.76
N GLY A 520 8.29 6.79 -16.17
CA GLY A 520 8.69 7.72 -17.24
C GLY A 520 8.79 9.19 -16.83
N ASN A 521 8.43 9.55 -15.60
CA ASN A 521 8.59 10.90 -15.08
C ASN A 521 9.01 10.89 -13.59
N PRO A 522 10.31 10.75 -13.29
CA PRO A 522 10.79 10.62 -11.91
C PRO A 522 10.61 11.88 -11.04
N GLY A 523 10.28 13.03 -11.65
CA GLY A 523 9.94 14.27 -10.93
C GLY A 523 8.52 14.30 -10.38
N MET A 524 7.70 13.30 -10.68
CA MET A 524 6.32 13.17 -10.19
C MET A 524 6.12 11.85 -9.45
N PHE A 525 5.17 11.83 -8.52
CA PHE A 525 4.77 10.62 -7.82
C PHE A 525 3.60 9.92 -8.53
N GLY A 526 3.64 8.59 -8.54
CA GLY A 526 2.58 7.73 -9.06
C GLY A 526 2.48 6.44 -8.25
N PRO A 527 2.14 6.51 -6.94
CA PRO A 527 2.18 5.37 -6.02
C PRO A 527 1.41 4.15 -6.54
N GLU A 528 0.22 4.36 -7.03
CA GLU A 528 -0.70 3.32 -7.47
C GLU A 528 -0.22 2.57 -8.73
N PHE A 529 0.75 3.14 -9.46
CA PHE A 529 1.36 2.47 -10.61
C PHE A 529 2.16 1.22 -10.20
N GLN A 530 2.54 1.06 -8.94
CA GLN A 530 3.12 -0.21 -8.46
C GLN A 530 2.14 -1.39 -8.57
N LEU A 531 0.82 -1.12 -8.58
CA LEU A 531 -0.22 -2.11 -8.82
C LEU A 531 -0.70 -2.14 -10.27
N PHE A 532 0.02 -1.53 -11.20
CA PHE A 532 -0.36 -1.43 -12.61
C PHE A 532 0.68 -2.08 -13.52
N SER A 533 1.01 -3.34 -13.25
CA SER A 533 1.84 -4.16 -14.13
C SER A 533 1.10 -4.51 -15.44
N PRO A 534 1.78 -5.00 -16.48
CA PRO A 534 1.13 -5.49 -17.70
C PRO A 534 0.02 -6.52 -17.42
N ALA A 535 0.25 -7.44 -16.48
CA ALA A 535 -0.75 -8.44 -16.09
C ALA A 535 -1.99 -7.79 -15.44
N GLN A 536 -1.80 -6.83 -14.52
CA GLN A 536 -2.91 -6.09 -13.92
C GLN A 536 -3.63 -5.19 -14.92
N SER A 537 -2.95 -4.66 -15.92
CA SER A 537 -3.59 -3.89 -17.00
C SER A 537 -4.58 -4.76 -17.79
N VAL A 538 -4.17 -5.98 -18.15
CA VAL A 538 -5.03 -6.96 -18.81
C VAL A 538 -6.17 -7.39 -17.89
N ALA A 539 -5.89 -7.67 -16.61
CA ALA A 539 -6.90 -8.05 -15.63
C ALA A 539 -7.97 -6.94 -15.45
N ARG A 540 -7.56 -5.66 -15.40
CA ARG A 540 -8.49 -4.52 -15.35
C ARG A 540 -9.33 -4.39 -16.62
N ALA A 541 -8.74 -4.59 -17.79
CA ALA A 541 -9.46 -4.56 -19.06
C ALA A 541 -10.50 -5.69 -19.13
N ASN A 542 -10.13 -6.90 -18.75
CA ASN A 542 -11.03 -8.06 -18.69
C ASN A 542 -12.15 -7.84 -17.66
N PHE A 543 -11.81 -7.33 -16.47
CA PHE A 543 -12.80 -6.99 -15.45
C PHE A 543 -13.83 -6.00 -16.01
N LEU A 544 -13.37 -4.90 -16.62
CA LEU A 544 -14.25 -3.88 -17.20
C LEU A 544 -15.13 -4.47 -18.32
N TYR A 545 -14.54 -5.26 -19.21
CA TYR A 545 -15.27 -5.93 -20.31
C TYR A 545 -16.36 -6.85 -19.75
N ASN A 546 -16.01 -7.75 -18.84
CA ASN A 546 -16.95 -8.70 -18.25
C ASN A 546 -18.06 -7.99 -17.47
N PHE A 547 -17.72 -6.90 -16.79
CA PHE A 547 -18.68 -6.11 -16.02
C PHE A 547 -19.70 -5.44 -16.94
N ILE A 548 -19.25 -4.77 -18.03
CA ILE A 548 -20.14 -4.05 -18.97
C ILE A 548 -20.94 -5.05 -19.83
N SER A 549 -20.37 -6.19 -20.21
CA SER A 549 -21.05 -7.20 -21.04
C SER A 549 -22.02 -8.09 -20.27
N GLY A 550 -22.21 -7.86 -18.95
CA GLY A 550 -23.10 -8.66 -18.10
C GLY A 550 -22.62 -10.11 -17.86
N GLN A 551 -21.32 -10.40 -18.12
CA GLN A 551 -20.73 -11.72 -17.86
C GLN A 551 -20.27 -11.89 -16.41
N TYR A 552 -20.56 -10.91 -15.57
CA TYR A 552 -20.16 -10.88 -14.18
C TYR A 552 -21.24 -11.53 -13.31
N SER A 553 -20.99 -12.73 -12.80
CA SER A 553 -22.00 -13.55 -12.11
C SER A 553 -22.38 -13.06 -10.69
N GLY A 554 -21.71 -12.03 -10.19
CA GLY A 554 -21.98 -11.47 -8.84
C GLY A 554 -22.82 -10.19 -8.81
N MET A 555 -23.27 -9.71 -10.00
CA MET A 555 -23.95 -8.42 -10.13
C MET A 555 -25.11 -8.48 -11.10
#